data_543f18e2395579ae70fa8b42ae6741a5
#
_entry.id   543f18e2395579ae70fa8b42ae6741a5
#
_cell.length_a   1.000
_cell.length_b   1.000
_cell.length_c   1.000
_cell.angle_alpha   90.00
_cell.angle_beta   90.00
_cell.angle_gamma   90.00
#
_symmetry.space_group_name_H-M   'P 1'
#
loop_
_entity.id
_entity.type
_entity.pdbx_description
1 polymer ?
#
loop_
_entity_poly.entity_id
_entity_poly.type
_entity_poly.pdbx_seq_one_letter_code
_entity_poly.pdbx_strand_id
1 'polypeptide(L)'
;MGCSLSGLNAFYDAVSGGGDVWINENRFRIVRQLGEGGFAFVFLVKEVVADGLARKKSINPSHISDDGTYAMKKIIIQTEEQLELVRQEIRVSSLFSHPNLLPLLDHAIIPVKGMQDGLLKHEAYLLFPVHLDGTLLDIAEAMQLKKESFTTITVLHIFRQVCGGLKHMHSFDPPYAHNDVKPGNVLITHRKGQPPLAILMDFGSARPARKEICSRSEALQLQEWASEHCSAPFRAPELWDCPSHVDIDERTDIWSLGCTLYAIMYGTSPFEYVLGESGGSLQLAVMNAQVKWPSGLNPPYPESLHQFVVWMLQPQPAARPNIDDIIIHVDKLITKYSP
;
A
#
# COMPACT_ATOMS: atom_id res chain seq x y z
N MET A 1 10.82 8.39 -30.06
CA MET A 1 11.45 9.72 -29.99
C MET A 1 11.87 9.90 -28.54
N GLY A 2 13.17 9.98 -28.29
CA GLY A 2 13.72 9.93 -26.94
C GLY A 2 13.42 11.19 -26.15
N CYS A 3 12.75 11.06 -25.02
CA CYS A 3 12.74 12.08 -23.99
C CYS A 3 14.08 12.04 -23.25
N SER A 4 14.74 13.18 -23.21
CA SER A 4 16.10 13.34 -22.73
C SER A 4 16.22 13.04 -21.23
N LEU A 5 17.06 12.07 -20.90
CA LEU A 5 17.56 11.71 -19.56
C LEU A 5 18.36 12.85 -18.84
N SER A 6 18.46 14.03 -19.43
CA SER A 6 19.29 15.13 -18.91
C SER A 6 18.70 15.88 -17.70
N GLY A 7 17.39 15.84 -17.51
CA GLY A 7 16.73 16.45 -16.34
C GLY A 7 16.86 15.62 -15.07
N LEU A 8 16.86 14.28 -15.21
CA LEU A 8 17.02 13.36 -14.09
C LEU A 8 18.43 13.39 -13.50
N ASN A 9 19.47 13.49 -14.36
CA ASN A 9 20.85 13.55 -13.87
C ASN A 9 21.16 14.84 -13.12
N ALA A 10 20.62 15.98 -13.54
CA ALA A 10 20.80 17.24 -12.81
C ALA A 10 20.08 17.24 -11.44
N PHE A 11 18.96 16.51 -11.34
CA PHE A 11 18.25 16.30 -10.06
C PHE A 11 18.99 15.30 -9.16
N TYR A 12 19.58 14.28 -9.75
CA TYR A 12 20.44 13.29 -9.05
C TYR A 12 21.69 13.96 -8.48
N ASP A 13 22.32 14.88 -9.22
CA ASP A 13 23.49 15.62 -8.74
C ASP A 13 23.17 16.62 -7.62
N ALA A 14 21.98 17.23 -7.64
CA ALA A 14 21.53 18.08 -6.55
C ALA A 14 21.16 17.28 -5.28
N VAL A 15 20.74 16.01 -5.43
CA VAL A 15 20.37 15.10 -4.33
C VAL A 15 21.54 14.18 -3.96
N SER A 16 22.40 13.76 -4.93
CA SER A 16 23.60 12.93 -4.73
C SER A 16 24.78 13.70 -4.16
N GLY A 17 24.71 15.04 -4.11
CA GLY A 17 25.71 15.89 -3.48
C GLY A 17 25.80 15.76 -1.96
N GLY A 18 25.27 14.69 -1.35
CA GLY A 18 25.39 14.42 0.09
C GLY A 18 24.63 15.44 0.95
N GLY A 19 23.54 16.02 0.43
CA GLY A 19 22.72 16.99 1.14
C GLY A 19 22.04 16.36 2.34
N ASP A 20 22.17 17.03 3.48
CA ASP A 20 21.41 16.66 4.67
C ASP A 20 20.02 17.29 4.60
N VAL A 21 19.01 16.52 5.00
CA VAL A 21 17.61 16.95 5.08
C VAL A 21 17.25 17.13 6.55
N TRP A 22 16.54 18.21 6.85
CA TRP A 22 16.01 18.46 8.18
C TRP A 22 14.53 18.15 8.21
N ILE A 23 14.14 17.25 9.12
CA ILE A 23 12.75 17.02 9.49
C ILE A 23 12.62 17.50 10.94
N ASN A 24 11.95 18.62 11.13
CA ASN A 24 11.87 19.35 12.40
C ASN A 24 13.27 19.60 12.98
N GLU A 25 13.60 19.02 14.12
CA GLU A 25 14.90 19.20 14.81
C GLU A 25 15.93 18.12 14.46
N ASN A 26 15.57 17.12 13.65
CA ASN A 26 16.40 15.97 13.32
C ASN A 26 17.02 16.13 11.93
N ARG A 27 18.31 15.79 11.83
CA ARG A 27 19.08 15.86 10.60
C ARG A 27 19.29 14.47 10.02
N PHE A 28 19.01 14.30 8.74
CA PHE A 28 19.13 13.04 8.03
C PHE A 28 20.00 13.18 6.79
N ARG A 29 20.94 12.26 6.61
CA ARG A 29 21.75 12.16 5.39
C ARG A 29 21.16 11.15 4.46
N ILE A 30 20.95 11.53 3.19
CA ILE A 30 20.50 10.62 2.13
C ILE A 30 21.64 9.65 1.82
N VAL A 31 21.35 8.34 1.88
CA VAL A 31 22.29 7.26 1.59
C VAL A 31 22.10 6.75 0.16
N ARG A 32 20.87 6.41 -0.21
CA ARG A 32 20.50 5.96 -1.56
C ARG A 32 18.98 6.02 -1.77
N GLN A 33 18.56 6.00 -3.03
CA GLN A 33 17.15 5.85 -3.37
C GLN A 33 16.71 4.39 -3.16
N LEU A 34 15.49 4.22 -2.64
CA LEU A 34 14.82 2.93 -2.47
C LEU A 34 13.75 2.69 -3.52
N GLY A 35 13.07 3.76 -3.97
CA GLY A 35 12.01 3.70 -4.95
C GLY A 35 11.57 5.06 -5.44
N GLU A 36 10.75 5.09 -6.48
CA GLU A 36 10.09 6.30 -6.99
C GLU A 36 8.68 5.97 -7.48
N GLY A 37 7.80 6.96 -7.46
CA GLY A 37 6.45 6.85 -8.01
C GLY A 37 5.80 8.23 -8.15
N GLY A 38 5.25 8.52 -9.30
CA GLY A 38 4.57 9.77 -9.57
C GLY A 38 5.40 11.01 -9.24
N PHE A 39 5.02 11.73 -8.19
CA PHE A 39 5.72 12.92 -7.68
C PHE A 39 6.47 12.64 -6.37
N ALA A 40 6.67 11.37 -6.02
CA ALA A 40 7.30 10.96 -4.76
C ALA A 40 8.55 10.12 -5.00
N PHE A 41 9.55 10.32 -4.15
CA PHE A 41 10.79 9.55 -4.10
C PHE A 41 10.95 8.97 -2.69
N VAL A 42 11.41 7.72 -2.60
CA VAL A 42 11.71 7.09 -1.32
C VAL A 42 13.22 6.89 -1.21
N PHE A 43 13.80 7.37 -0.11
CA PHE A 43 15.23 7.30 0.16
C PHE A 43 15.52 6.51 1.43
N LEU A 44 16.60 5.74 1.42
CA LEU A 44 17.26 5.31 2.64
C LEU A 44 18.01 6.51 3.20
N VAL A 45 17.75 6.86 4.45
CA VAL A 45 18.41 7.97 5.12
C VAL A 45 19.03 7.50 6.44
N LYS A 46 20.08 8.19 6.87
CA LYS A 46 20.75 7.95 8.15
C LYS A 46 20.68 9.21 9.01
N GLU A 47 20.23 9.05 10.24
CA GLU A 47 20.21 10.13 11.22
C GLU A 47 21.63 10.59 11.54
N VAL A 48 21.85 11.90 11.51
CA VAL A 48 23.14 12.54 11.83
C VAL A 48 23.02 13.15 13.22
N VAL A 49 23.53 12.43 14.21
CA VAL A 49 23.57 12.90 15.61
C VAL A 49 24.88 13.66 15.80
N ALA A 50 24.82 14.91 16.31
CA ALA A 50 26.02 15.65 16.68
C ALA A 50 26.67 15.03 17.92
N ASP A 51 28.00 14.91 17.89
CA ASP A 51 28.76 14.32 18.98
C ASP A 51 28.44 15.02 20.32
N GLY A 52 28.03 14.23 21.32
CA GLY A 52 27.74 14.70 22.67
C GLY A 52 26.31 15.21 22.93
N LEU A 53 25.42 15.23 21.93
CA LEU A 53 24.01 15.54 22.13
C LEU A 53 23.18 14.27 22.23
N ALA A 54 22.36 14.16 23.29
CA ALA A 54 21.36 13.10 23.36
C ALA A 54 20.36 13.24 22.19
N ARG A 55 19.94 12.12 21.58
CA ARG A 55 18.86 12.11 20.57
C ARG A 55 17.68 12.90 21.10
N LYS A 56 17.22 13.88 20.34
CA LYS A 56 16.04 14.67 20.70
C LYS A 56 14.78 13.81 20.54
N LYS A 57 13.83 13.96 21.47
CA LYS A 57 12.70 13.08 21.75
C LYS A 57 11.54 13.08 20.73
N SER A 58 11.72 13.49 19.46
CA SER A 58 10.59 13.57 18.52
C SER A 58 10.11 12.21 18.02
N ILE A 59 11.00 11.21 17.94
CA ILE A 59 10.64 9.85 17.47
C ILE A 59 10.31 8.95 18.67
N ASN A 60 9.20 8.22 18.58
CA ASN A 60 8.82 7.26 19.62
C ASN A 60 9.95 6.23 19.83
N PRO A 61 10.42 6.06 21.08
CA PRO A 61 11.53 5.14 21.41
C PRO A 61 11.37 3.71 20.89
N SER A 62 10.12 3.22 20.77
CA SER A 62 9.81 1.87 20.25
C SER A 62 10.10 1.69 18.76
N HIS A 63 10.29 2.78 18.00
CA HIS A 63 10.53 2.78 16.56
C HIS A 63 11.89 3.36 16.17
N ILE A 64 12.76 3.63 17.17
CA ILE A 64 14.12 4.08 16.89
C ILE A 64 14.89 2.92 16.28
N SER A 65 15.49 3.17 15.10
CA SER A 65 16.38 2.22 14.47
C SER A 65 17.69 2.06 15.27
N ASP A 66 18.16 0.83 15.45
CA ASP A 66 19.39 0.54 16.20
C ASP A 66 20.63 1.16 15.53
N ASP A 67 20.63 1.24 14.21
CA ASP A 67 21.74 1.80 13.40
C ASP A 67 21.48 3.24 12.93
N GLY A 68 20.34 3.84 13.28
CA GLY A 68 19.91 5.18 12.88
C GLY A 68 19.47 5.29 11.42
N THR A 69 19.09 4.18 10.77
CA THR A 69 18.59 4.19 9.39
C THR A 69 17.06 4.21 9.32
N TYR A 70 16.51 4.94 8.35
CA TYR A 70 15.07 5.12 8.13
C TYR A 70 14.75 5.16 6.64
N ALA A 71 13.49 5.00 6.30
CA ALA A 71 12.94 5.30 4.98
C ALA A 71 12.32 6.71 5.00
N MET A 72 12.66 7.54 4.03
CA MET A 72 12.13 8.90 3.89
C MET A 72 11.43 9.03 2.54
N LYS A 73 10.12 9.28 2.56
CA LYS A 73 9.33 9.63 1.37
C LYS A 73 9.40 11.15 1.18
N LYS A 74 9.97 11.60 0.06
CA LYS A 74 9.98 12.99 -0.39
C LYS A 74 8.91 13.17 -1.45
N ILE A 75 8.03 14.15 -1.28
CA ILE A 75 6.94 14.48 -2.22
C ILE A 75 7.13 15.90 -2.72
N ILE A 76 7.13 16.08 -4.04
CA ILE A 76 7.19 17.39 -4.69
C ILE A 76 5.76 17.88 -4.88
N ILE A 77 5.44 19.04 -4.30
CA ILE A 77 4.11 19.64 -4.29
C ILE A 77 4.12 20.88 -5.16
N GLN A 78 3.32 20.90 -6.20
CA GLN A 78 3.24 21.97 -7.18
C GLN A 78 1.93 22.76 -7.12
N THR A 79 0.85 22.17 -6.55
CA THR A 79 -0.48 22.77 -6.45
C THR A 79 -1.02 22.68 -5.03
N GLU A 80 -1.97 23.56 -4.70
CA GLU A 80 -2.68 23.51 -3.40
C GLU A 80 -3.47 22.20 -3.21
N GLU A 81 -3.98 21.63 -4.29
CA GLU A 81 -4.69 20.34 -4.23
C GLU A 81 -3.73 19.22 -3.82
N GLN A 82 -2.52 19.18 -4.41
CA GLN A 82 -1.48 18.24 -4.00
C GLN A 82 -1.06 18.45 -2.54
N LEU A 83 -0.99 19.71 -2.09
CA LEU A 83 -0.66 20.03 -0.70
C LEU A 83 -1.72 19.48 0.27
N GLU A 84 -3.00 19.61 -0.08
CA GLU A 84 -4.07 19.08 0.78
C GLU A 84 -4.09 17.54 0.78
N LEU A 85 -3.82 16.88 -0.35
CA LEU A 85 -3.66 15.42 -0.42
C LEU A 85 -2.53 14.93 0.50
N VAL A 86 -1.38 15.62 0.49
CA VAL A 86 -0.25 15.28 1.38
C VAL A 86 -0.60 15.51 2.85
N ARG A 87 -1.29 16.60 3.17
CA ARG A 87 -1.79 16.87 4.53
C ARG A 87 -2.76 15.77 4.99
N GLN A 88 -3.61 15.30 4.09
CA GLN A 88 -4.52 14.19 4.37
C GLN A 88 -3.75 12.89 4.61
N GLU A 89 -2.77 12.55 3.76
CA GLU A 89 -1.91 11.36 3.95
C GLU A 89 -1.21 11.40 5.32
N ILE A 90 -0.62 12.54 5.70
CA ILE A 90 0.02 12.73 7.00
C ILE A 90 -0.99 12.54 8.14
N ARG A 91 -2.15 13.18 8.04
CA ARG A 91 -3.22 13.08 9.05
C ARG A 91 -3.65 11.62 9.24
N VAL A 92 -3.94 10.93 8.14
CA VAL A 92 -4.40 9.53 8.18
C VAL A 92 -3.31 8.61 8.70
N SER A 93 -2.06 8.76 8.22
CA SER A 93 -0.91 7.96 8.69
C SER A 93 -0.65 8.13 10.20
N SER A 94 -1.01 9.29 10.75
CA SER A 94 -0.83 9.58 12.18
C SER A 94 -1.94 9.00 13.06
N LEU A 95 -3.07 8.54 12.48
CA LEU A 95 -4.18 7.97 13.23
C LEU A 95 -3.91 6.52 13.69
N PHE A 96 -3.15 5.76 12.89
CA PHE A 96 -3.06 4.33 13.06
C PHE A 96 -1.80 3.93 13.82
N SER A 97 -1.98 3.07 14.84
CA SER A 97 -0.90 2.45 15.60
C SER A 97 -1.19 0.95 15.72
N HIS A 98 -0.59 0.16 14.82
CA HIS A 98 -0.78 -1.28 14.76
C HIS A 98 0.49 -1.97 14.20
N PRO A 99 0.91 -3.14 14.69
CA PRO A 99 2.14 -3.80 14.26
C PRO A 99 2.16 -4.17 12.76
N ASN A 100 1.01 -4.28 12.12
CA ASN A 100 0.89 -4.58 10.69
C ASN A 100 0.48 -3.36 9.82
N LEU A 101 0.61 -2.13 10.35
CA LEU A 101 0.49 -0.88 9.61
C LEU A 101 1.79 -0.09 9.76
N LEU A 102 2.27 0.52 8.67
CA LEU A 102 3.52 1.27 8.68
C LEU A 102 3.33 2.58 9.44
N PRO A 103 4.02 2.78 10.58
CA PRO A 103 3.86 3.99 11.38
C PRO A 103 4.60 5.18 10.74
N LEU A 104 3.96 6.35 10.69
CA LEU A 104 4.63 7.61 10.41
C LEU A 104 5.41 8.05 11.65
N LEU A 105 6.72 8.19 11.55
CA LEU A 105 7.60 8.53 12.69
C LEU A 105 7.72 10.04 12.88
N ASP A 106 7.91 10.77 11.79
CA ASP A 106 8.05 12.22 11.77
C ASP A 106 7.73 12.76 10.37
N HIS A 107 7.44 14.05 10.26
CA HIS A 107 7.18 14.69 8.97
C HIS A 107 7.48 16.18 8.97
N ALA A 108 7.75 16.74 7.80
CA ALA A 108 7.86 18.19 7.59
C ALA A 108 7.32 18.57 6.20
N ILE A 109 6.69 19.74 6.11
CA ILE A 109 6.32 20.38 4.84
C ILE A 109 7.08 21.70 4.77
N ILE A 110 7.96 21.84 3.78
CA ILE A 110 8.88 22.95 3.66
C ILE A 110 8.55 23.75 2.39
N PRO A 111 8.34 25.08 2.47
CA PRO A 111 8.19 25.92 1.29
C PRO A 111 9.53 26.04 0.56
N VAL A 112 9.52 25.82 -0.76
CA VAL A 112 10.69 25.96 -1.63
C VAL A 112 10.46 27.11 -2.59
N LYS A 113 11.39 28.07 -2.65
CA LYS A 113 11.30 29.17 -3.62
C LYS A 113 11.56 28.63 -5.03
N GLY A 114 10.54 28.68 -5.89
CA GLY A 114 10.69 28.38 -7.31
C GLY A 114 11.54 29.46 -7.99
N MET A 115 12.53 29.04 -8.80
CA MET A 115 13.46 29.97 -9.46
C MET A 115 12.86 30.77 -10.62
N GLN A 116 11.69 30.42 -11.17
CA GLN A 116 11.20 31.04 -12.43
C GLN A 116 9.81 31.67 -12.41
N ASP A 117 8.85 31.28 -11.52
CA ASP A 117 7.47 31.76 -11.66
C ASP A 117 6.86 32.43 -10.42
N GLY A 118 7.63 32.69 -9.37
CA GLY A 118 7.08 33.28 -8.14
C GLY A 118 6.06 32.44 -7.37
N LEU A 119 5.74 31.24 -7.85
CA LEU A 119 4.84 30.30 -7.20
C LEU A 119 5.55 29.59 -6.04
N LEU A 120 4.95 29.61 -4.87
CA LEU A 120 5.39 28.85 -3.71
C LEU A 120 5.18 27.36 -4.01
N LYS A 121 6.28 26.63 -4.22
CA LYS A 121 6.30 25.17 -4.26
C LYS A 121 6.60 24.64 -2.86
N HIS A 122 6.13 23.47 -2.55
CA HIS A 122 6.43 22.82 -1.29
C HIS A 122 7.11 21.47 -1.52
N GLU A 123 7.91 21.04 -0.58
CA GLU A 123 8.40 19.67 -0.46
C GLU A 123 7.92 19.09 0.86
N ALA A 124 7.36 17.91 0.82
CA ALA A 124 7.02 17.18 2.02
C ALA A 124 8.00 16.02 2.23
N TYR A 125 8.36 15.80 3.47
CA TYR A 125 9.23 14.72 3.92
C TYR A 125 8.50 13.93 5.00
N LEU A 126 8.29 12.65 4.75
CA LEU A 126 7.63 11.71 5.67
C LEU A 126 8.65 10.64 6.05
N LEU A 127 8.87 10.43 7.34
CA LEU A 127 9.86 9.50 7.88
C LEU A 127 9.17 8.23 8.38
N PHE A 128 9.68 7.07 7.99
CA PHE A 128 9.17 5.76 8.32
C PHE A 128 10.28 4.81 8.79
N PRO A 129 9.97 3.74 9.55
CA PRO A 129 10.89 2.62 9.72
C PRO A 129 11.30 2.05 8.36
N VAL A 130 12.54 1.60 8.24
CA VAL A 130 13.02 0.99 6.99
C VAL A 130 12.84 -0.53 7.02
N HIS A 131 12.32 -1.08 5.92
CA HIS A 131 12.17 -2.51 5.65
C HIS A 131 12.85 -2.82 4.33
N LEU A 132 14.02 -3.48 4.39
CA LEU A 132 14.90 -3.66 3.24
C LEU A 132 14.66 -4.96 2.44
N ASP A 133 13.80 -5.84 2.93
CA ASP A 133 13.46 -7.09 2.24
C ASP A 133 12.50 -6.88 1.05
N GLY A 134 12.00 -5.64 0.88
CA GLY A 134 11.12 -5.25 -0.21
C GLY A 134 9.63 -5.45 0.08
N THR A 135 8.84 -5.32 -0.97
CA THR A 135 7.40 -5.54 -0.94
C THR A 135 7.05 -7.00 -1.21
N LEU A 136 5.83 -7.39 -0.88
CA LEU A 136 5.30 -8.70 -1.22
C LEU A 136 5.26 -8.92 -2.74
N LEU A 137 5.09 -7.84 -3.53
CA LEU A 137 5.18 -7.90 -4.99
C LEU A 137 6.60 -8.27 -5.44
N ASP A 138 7.63 -7.56 -4.94
CA ASP A 138 9.04 -7.82 -5.29
C ASP A 138 9.42 -9.28 -5.00
N ILE A 139 8.97 -9.81 -3.87
CA ILE A 139 9.24 -11.19 -3.47
C ILE A 139 8.49 -12.18 -4.36
N ALA A 140 7.20 -11.93 -4.65
CA ALA A 140 6.42 -12.78 -5.53
C ALA A 140 7.01 -12.85 -6.94
N GLU A 141 7.43 -11.72 -7.51
CA GLU A 141 8.12 -11.66 -8.80
C GLU A 141 9.44 -12.44 -8.79
N ALA A 142 10.26 -12.25 -7.75
CA ALA A 142 11.52 -12.99 -7.59
C ALA A 142 11.30 -14.51 -7.48
N MET A 143 10.23 -14.95 -6.80
CA MET A 143 9.86 -16.36 -6.69
C MET A 143 9.36 -16.93 -8.03
N GLN A 144 8.56 -16.16 -8.79
CA GLN A 144 8.11 -16.58 -10.13
C GLN A 144 9.30 -16.82 -11.08
N LEU A 145 10.30 -15.93 -11.07
CA LEU A 145 11.52 -16.09 -11.88
C LEU A 145 12.26 -17.40 -11.54
N LYS A 146 12.21 -17.83 -10.28
CA LYS A 146 12.81 -19.09 -9.79
C LYS A 146 11.89 -20.30 -9.92
N LYS A 147 10.65 -20.11 -10.38
CA LYS A 147 9.59 -21.13 -10.38
C LYS A 147 9.28 -21.66 -8.97
N GLU A 148 9.40 -20.80 -7.97
CA GLU A 148 9.07 -21.06 -6.58
C GLU A 148 7.71 -20.45 -6.25
N SER A 149 7.09 -20.90 -5.16
CA SER A 149 5.86 -20.34 -4.62
C SER A 149 5.85 -20.41 -3.09
N PHE A 150 5.08 -19.54 -2.46
CA PHE A 150 4.87 -19.61 -1.03
C PHE A 150 4.16 -20.92 -0.64
N THR A 151 4.51 -21.47 0.51
CA THR A 151 3.72 -22.56 1.09
C THR A 151 2.36 -22.05 1.54
N THR A 152 1.35 -22.91 1.57
CA THR A 152 -0.01 -22.58 2.04
C THR A 152 0.01 -21.88 3.40
N ILE A 153 0.82 -22.38 4.35
CA ILE A 153 0.90 -21.78 5.68
C ILE A 153 1.56 -20.40 5.69
N THR A 154 2.56 -20.17 4.83
CA THR A 154 3.19 -18.86 4.67
C THR A 154 2.21 -17.85 4.09
N VAL A 155 1.45 -18.24 3.05
CA VAL A 155 0.37 -17.40 2.47
C VAL A 155 -0.62 -16.97 3.55
N LEU A 156 -1.09 -17.93 4.35
CA LEU A 156 -2.06 -17.67 5.40
C LEU A 156 -1.52 -16.75 6.50
N HIS A 157 -0.26 -16.91 6.90
CA HIS A 157 0.35 -16.04 7.92
C HIS A 157 0.55 -14.61 7.43
N ILE A 158 0.99 -14.41 6.19
CA ILE A 158 1.10 -13.07 5.57
C ILE A 158 -0.29 -12.44 5.48
N PHE A 159 -1.24 -13.17 4.90
CA PHE A 159 -2.60 -12.69 4.70
C PHE A 159 -3.29 -12.32 6.03
N ARG A 160 -3.14 -13.15 7.07
CA ARG A 160 -3.68 -12.89 8.42
C ARG A 160 -3.19 -11.59 9.02
N GLN A 161 -1.93 -11.22 8.78
CA GLN A 161 -1.34 -9.98 9.28
C GLN A 161 -1.90 -8.77 8.53
N VAL A 162 -2.07 -8.85 7.21
CA VAL A 162 -2.74 -7.80 6.41
C VAL A 162 -4.17 -7.59 6.91
N CYS A 163 -4.92 -8.69 7.17
CA CYS A 163 -6.25 -8.61 7.76
C CYS A 163 -6.24 -7.91 9.13
N GLY A 164 -5.21 -8.14 9.96
CA GLY A 164 -5.07 -7.47 11.25
C GLY A 164 -4.92 -5.96 11.13
N GLY A 165 -4.11 -5.50 10.18
CA GLY A 165 -3.98 -4.08 9.84
C GLY A 165 -5.29 -3.46 9.37
N LEU A 166 -5.96 -4.10 8.42
CA LEU A 166 -7.26 -3.63 7.91
C LEU A 166 -8.34 -3.61 8.99
N LYS A 167 -8.41 -4.63 9.85
CA LYS A 167 -9.34 -4.62 10.97
C LYS A 167 -9.14 -3.40 11.86
N HIS A 168 -7.88 -3.03 12.14
CA HIS A 168 -7.60 -1.85 12.92
C HIS A 168 -8.19 -0.58 12.27
N MET A 169 -8.03 -0.42 10.93
CA MET A 169 -8.60 0.72 10.19
C MET A 169 -10.12 0.69 10.14
N HIS A 170 -10.74 -0.46 9.88
CA HIS A 170 -12.19 -0.64 9.82
C HIS A 170 -12.88 -0.49 11.18
N SER A 171 -12.12 -0.61 12.29
CA SER A 171 -12.65 -0.47 13.66
C SER A 171 -12.61 0.96 14.19
N PHE A 172 -12.13 1.93 13.42
CA PHE A 172 -12.19 3.35 13.78
C PHE A 172 -13.63 3.86 13.72
N ASP A 173 -13.89 4.99 14.38
CA ASP A 173 -15.14 5.74 14.29
C ASP A 173 -14.85 7.17 13.79
N PRO A 174 -15.23 7.51 12.55
CA PRO A 174 -15.78 6.63 11.51
C PRO A 174 -14.75 5.58 11.02
N PRO A 175 -15.22 4.42 10.46
CA PRO A 175 -14.35 3.44 9.85
C PRO A 175 -13.56 4.03 8.68
N TYR A 176 -12.29 3.59 8.51
CA TYR A 176 -11.46 3.96 7.38
C TYR A 176 -11.27 2.79 6.44
N ALA A 177 -11.37 3.03 5.13
CA ALA A 177 -10.92 2.11 4.09
C ALA A 177 -9.54 2.53 3.59
N HIS A 178 -8.70 1.54 3.29
CA HIS A 178 -7.38 1.74 2.71
C HIS A 178 -7.45 2.12 1.23
N ASN A 179 -8.38 1.51 0.48
CA ASN A 179 -8.69 1.71 -0.93
C ASN A 179 -7.58 1.32 -1.94
N ASP A 180 -6.39 0.92 -1.49
CA ASP A 180 -5.33 0.46 -2.37
C ASP A 180 -4.57 -0.75 -1.79
N VAL A 181 -5.32 -1.73 -1.27
CA VAL A 181 -4.75 -3.00 -0.77
C VAL A 181 -4.27 -3.83 -1.95
N LYS A 182 -2.96 -4.07 -2.01
CA LYS A 182 -2.29 -4.85 -3.06
C LYS A 182 -0.92 -5.34 -2.59
N PRO A 183 -0.30 -6.34 -3.23
CA PRO A 183 1.03 -6.83 -2.83
C PRO A 183 2.13 -5.76 -2.84
N GLY A 184 2.06 -4.78 -3.75
CA GLY A 184 3.01 -3.66 -3.81
C GLY A 184 2.94 -2.72 -2.60
N ASN A 185 1.84 -2.74 -1.84
CA ASN A 185 1.64 -1.96 -0.63
C ASN A 185 1.80 -2.78 0.66
N VAL A 186 2.38 -3.97 0.59
CA VAL A 186 2.69 -4.82 1.75
C VAL A 186 4.20 -5.02 1.83
N LEU A 187 4.84 -4.42 2.83
CA LEU A 187 6.25 -4.66 3.15
C LEU A 187 6.41 -6.00 3.86
N ILE A 188 7.48 -6.71 3.53
CA ILE A 188 7.83 -7.99 4.17
C ILE A 188 9.15 -7.82 4.89
N THR A 189 9.26 -8.41 6.08
CA THR A 189 10.51 -8.52 6.82
C THR A 189 10.69 -9.96 7.28
N HIS A 190 11.78 -10.59 6.85
CA HIS A 190 12.11 -11.94 7.26
C HIS A 190 12.62 -11.95 8.71
N ARG A 191 12.10 -12.90 9.48
CA ARG A 191 12.46 -13.07 10.90
C ARG A 191 12.91 -14.51 11.12
N LYS A 192 14.11 -14.66 11.71
CA LYS A 192 14.67 -16.01 11.96
C LYS A 192 13.75 -16.81 12.89
N GLY A 193 13.31 -17.98 12.42
CA GLY A 193 12.49 -18.90 13.21
C GLY A 193 11.03 -18.45 13.44
N GLN A 194 10.57 -17.42 12.73
CA GLN A 194 9.19 -16.92 12.81
C GLN A 194 8.63 -16.72 11.40
N PRO A 195 7.29 -16.68 11.22
CA PRO A 195 6.70 -16.25 9.96
C PRO A 195 7.18 -14.85 9.59
N PRO A 196 7.27 -14.53 8.28
CA PRO A 196 7.59 -13.19 7.82
C PRO A 196 6.63 -12.16 8.43
N LEU A 197 7.16 -11.00 8.81
CA LEU A 197 6.33 -9.86 9.22
C LEU A 197 5.80 -9.18 7.97
N ALA A 198 4.48 -8.99 7.90
CA ALA A 198 3.80 -8.25 6.84
C ALA A 198 3.26 -6.92 7.39
N ILE A 199 3.55 -5.82 6.71
CA ILE A 199 3.18 -4.46 7.13
C ILE A 199 2.53 -3.75 5.94
N LEU A 200 1.26 -3.39 6.08
CA LEU A 200 0.52 -2.61 5.09
C LEU A 200 0.99 -1.16 5.15
N MET A 201 1.28 -0.57 3.99
CA MET A 201 1.79 0.79 3.83
C MET A 201 0.99 1.58 2.81
N ASP A 202 1.33 2.87 2.69
CA ASP A 202 0.78 3.82 1.72
C ASP A 202 -0.69 4.15 1.96
N PHE A 203 -0.93 5.10 2.88
CA PHE A 203 -2.27 5.57 3.22
C PHE A 203 -2.73 6.78 2.40
N GLY A 204 -2.07 7.07 1.25
CA GLY A 204 -2.44 8.18 0.37
C GLY A 204 -3.86 8.09 -0.20
N SER A 205 -4.39 6.88 -0.33
CA SER A 205 -5.78 6.62 -0.78
C SER A 205 -6.76 6.41 0.38
N ALA A 206 -6.26 6.32 1.62
CA ALA A 206 -7.10 5.98 2.77
C ALA A 206 -7.99 7.15 3.18
N ARG A 207 -9.28 6.84 3.46
CA ARG A 207 -10.30 7.83 3.86
C ARG A 207 -11.42 7.16 4.64
N PRO A 208 -12.33 7.95 5.27
CA PRO A 208 -13.55 7.40 5.84
C PRO A 208 -14.28 6.50 4.84
N ALA A 209 -14.57 5.26 5.25
CA ALA A 209 -15.04 4.21 4.35
C ALA A 209 -16.49 4.43 3.90
N ARG A 210 -17.32 4.99 4.79
CA ARG A 210 -18.76 5.07 4.58
C ARG A 210 -19.14 6.36 3.87
N LYS A 211 -19.79 6.21 2.73
CA LYS A 211 -20.29 7.31 1.92
C LYS A 211 -21.60 6.91 1.27
N GLU A 212 -22.66 7.66 1.56
CA GLU A 212 -23.92 7.59 0.84
C GLU A 212 -23.79 8.33 -0.50
N ILE A 213 -24.14 7.68 -1.58
CA ILE A 213 -24.21 8.24 -2.93
C ILE A 213 -25.69 8.46 -3.26
N CYS A 214 -26.07 9.72 -3.43
CA CYS A 214 -27.45 10.14 -3.64
C CYS A 214 -27.73 10.66 -5.06
N SER A 215 -26.73 10.74 -5.93
CA SER A 215 -26.87 11.28 -7.28
C SER A 215 -25.87 10.67 -8.27
N ARG A 216 -26.19 10.77 -9.58
CA ARG A 216 -25.27 10.38 -10.65
C ARG A 216 -23.98 11.20 -10.63
N SER A 217 -24.05 12.47 -10.27
CA SER A 217 -22.88 13.35 -10.17
C SER A 217 -21.91 12.85 -9.11
N GLU A 218 -22.42 12.51 -7.92
CA GLU A 218 -21.58 11.94 -6.84
C GLU A 218 -21.00 10.59 -7.20
N ALA A 219 -21.76 9.75 -7.91
CA ALA A 219 -21.27 8.46 -8.41
C ALA A 219 -20.09 8.65 -9.38
N LEU A 220 -20.20 9.59 -10.33
CA LEU A 220 -19.12 9.90 -11.28
C LEU A 220 -17.88 10.47 -10.58
N GLN A 221 -18.06 11.37 -9.61
CA GLN A 221 -16.94 11.89 -8.81
C GLN A 221 -16.20 10.77 -8.04
N LEU A 222 -16.95 9.79 -7.49
CA LEU A 222 -16.36 8.65 -6.83
C LEU A 222 -15.57 7.77 -7.82
N GLN A 223 -16.11 7.51 -9.02
CA GLN A 223 -15.43 6.74 -10.06
C GLN A 223 -14.14 7.44 -10.54
N GLU A 224 -14.19 8.77 -10.76
CA GLU A 224 -13.03 9.57 -11.13
C GLU A 224 -11.95 9.49 -10.05
N TRP A 225 -12.32 9.77 -8.79
CA TRP A 225 -11.41 9.63 -7.67
C TRP A 225 -10.80 8.22 -7.58
N ALA A 226 -11.62 7.17 -7.72
CA ALA A 226 -11.14 5.79 -7.68
C ALA A 226 -10.20 5.46 -8.85
N SER A 227 -10.39 6.11 -10.02
CA SER A 227 -9.51 5.91 -11.17
C SER A 227 -8.09 6.43 -10.93
N GLU A 228 -7.94 7.43 -10.09
CA GLU A 228 -6.66 8.06 -9.75
C GLU A 228 -5.98 7.42 -8.54
N HIS A 229 -6.78 6.90 -7.59
CA HIS A 229 -6.29 6.51 -6.27
C HIS A 229 -6.33 5.01 -5.98
N CYS A 230 -7.09 4.22 -6.75
CA CYS A 230 -7.20 2.79 -6.54
C CYS A 230 -6.57 2.03 -7.71
N SER A 231 -5.68 1.10 -7.41
CA SER A 231 -5.03 0.27 -8.44
C SER A 231 -6.04 -0.57 -9.21
N ALA A 232 -6.12 -0.35 -10.52
CA ALA A 232 -7.16 -0.90 -11.38
C ALA A 232 -7.39 -2.42 -11.21
N PRO A 233 -6.36 -3.30 -11.16
CA PRO A 233 -6.57 -4.74 -11.03
C PRO A 233 -7.13 -5.19 -9.67
N PHE A 234 -7.10 -4.31 -8.66
CA PHE A 234 -7.53 -4.57 -7.29
C PHE A 234 -8.79 -3.78 -6.90
N ARG A 235 -9.25 -2.90 -7.80
CA ARG A 235 -10.40 -2.01 -7.58
C ARG A 235 -11.72 -2.78 -7.60
N ALA A 236 -12.55 -2.54 -6.58
CA ALA A 236 -13.86 -3.18 -6.45
C ALA A 236 -14.86 -2.75 -7.54
N PRO A 237 -15.79 -3.62 -7.96
CA PRO A 237 -16.78 -3.33 -9.01
C PRO A 237 -17.54 -2.03 -8.82
N GLU A 238 -18.01 -1.74 -7.62
CA GLU A 238 -18.75 -0.52 -7.25
C GLU A 238 -17.93 0.77 -7.38
N LEU A 239 -16.60 0.66 -7.50
CA LEU A 239 -15.71 1.78 -7.80
C LEU A 239 -15.40 1.92 -9.29
N TRP A 240 -15.73 0.90 -10.10
CA TRP A 240 -15.66 0.94 -11.55
C TRP A 240 -16.93 1.49 -12.19
N ASP A 241 -18.08 1.07 -11.67
CA ASP A 241 -19.42 1.52 -12.11
C ASP A 241 -20.31 1.70 -10.86
N CYS A 242 -20.25 2.92 -10.33
CA CYS A 242 -20.95 3.27 -9.12
C CYS A 242 -22.44 3.58 -9.42
N PRO A 243 -23.39 2.90 -8.78
CA PRO A 243 -24.81 3.24 -8.87
C PRO A 243 -25.09 4.65 -8.36
N SER A 244 -26.14 5.30 -8.90
CA SER A 244 -26.53 6.67 -8.51
C SER A 244 -27.11 6.77 -7.09
N HIS A 245 -27.52 5.64 -6.51
CA HIS A 245 -28.03 5.55 -5.13
C HIS A 245 -27.49 4.26 -4.52
N VAL A 246 -26.49 4.40 -3.66
CA VAL A 246 -25.83 3.26 -3.01
C VAL A 246 -25.03 3.73 -1.80
N ASP A 247 -24.94 2.89 -0.78
CA ASP A 247 -24.02 3.06 0.33
C ASP A 247 -22.70 2.34 0.01
N ILE A 248 -21.62 3.09 -0.01
CA ILE A 248 -20.25 2.56 -0.10
C ILE A 248 -19.73 2.40 1.33
N ASP A 249 -19.02 1.30 1.57
CA ASP A 249 -18.45 1.00 2.89
C ASP A 249 -17.06 0.32 2.78
N GLU A 250 -16.54 -0.13 3.90
CA GLU A 250 -15.23 -0.80 4.02
C GLU A 250 -15.10 -2.11 3.23
N ARG A 251 -16.19 -2.62 2.63
CA ARG A 251 -16.17 -3.84 1.80
C ARG A 251 -15.49 -3.65 0.45
N THR A 252 -15.17 -2.41 0.06
CA THR A 252 -14.26 -2.13 -1.06
C THR A 252 -12.88 -2.75 -0.81
N ASP A 253 -12.37 -2.65 0.43
CA ASP A 253 -11.10 -3.27 0.82
C ASP A 253 -11.19 -4.80 0.85
N ILE A 254 -12.35 -5.38 1.16
CA ILE A 254 -12.54 -6.84 1.16
C ILE A 254 -12.37 -7.43 -0.24
N TRP A 255 -12.85 -6.74 -1.27
CA TRP A 255 -12.57 -7.11 -2.65
C TRP A 255 -11.08 -7.06 -2.96
N SER A 256 -10.42 -5.94 -2.67
CA SER A 256 -8.98 -5.77 -2.89
C SER A 256 -8.17 -6.81 -2.12
N LEU A 257 -8.61 -7.17 -0.91
CA LEU A 257 -8.02 -8.22 -0.09
C LEU A 257 -8.14 -9.60 -0.73
N GLY A 258 -9.29 -9.92 -1.35
CA GLY A 258 -9.48 -11.15 -2.13
C GLY A 258 -8.55 -11.22 -3.34
N CYS A 259 -8.41 -10.11 -4.09
CA CYS A 259 -7.44 -10.00 -5.18
C CYS A 259 -6.00 -10.17 -4.68
N THR A 260 -5.69 -9.61 -3.50
CA THR A 260 -4.37 -9.70 -2.88
C THR A 260 -4.05 -11.14 -2.46
N LEU A 261 -5.00 -11.88 -1.86
CA LEU A 261 -4.80 -13.30 -1.53
C LEU A 261 -4.49 -14.11 -2.79
N TYR A 262 -5.25 -13.92 -3.87
CA TYR A 262 -4.95 -14.54 -5.15
C TYR A 262 -3.55 -14.20 -5.64
N ALA A 263 -3.17 -12.92 -5.57
CA ALA A 263 -1.86 -12.46 -6.02
C ALA A 263 -0.69 -13.01 -5.18
N ILE A 264 -0.87 -13.23 -3.88
CA ILE A 264 0.12 -13.92 -3.03
C ILE A 264 0.31 -15.37 -3.50
N MET A 265 -0.78 -16.04 -3.91
CA MET A 265 -0.74 -17.42 -4.38
C MET A 265 -0.11 -17.56 -5.78
N TYR A 266 -0.42 -16.63 -6.69
CA TYR A 266 -0.15 -16.81 -8.12
C TYR A 266 0.69 -15.70 -8.76
N GLY A 267 1.08 -14.67 -8.01
CA GLY A 267 1.97 -13.59 -8.45
C GLY A 267 1.32 -12.55 -9.35
N THR A 268 0.02 -12.64 -9.64
CA THR A 268 -0.75 -11.66 -10.42
C THR A 268 -2.16 -11.55 -9.87
N SER A 269 -2.89 -10.47 -10.16
CA SER A 269 -4.30 -10.38 -9.77
C SER A 269 -5.15 -11.36 -10.57
N PRO A 270 -6.32 -11.80 -10.05
CA PRO A 270 -7.18 -12.75 -10.76
C PRO A 270 -7.68 -12.22 -12.10
N PHE A 271 -7.82 -10.90 -12.22
CA PHE A 271 -8.39 -10.26 -13.42
C PHE A 271 -7.33 -9.96 -14.47
N GLU A 272 -6.09 -9.64 -14.08
CA GLU A 272 -4.95 -9.58 -14.99
C GLU A 272 -4.63 -10.94 -15.59
N TYR A 273 -4.73 -12.00 -14.79
CA TYR A 273 -4.56 -13.37 -15.28
C TYR A 273 -5.57 -13.72 -16.39
N VAL A 274 -6.85 -13.38 -16.19
CA VAL A 274 -7.90 -13.60 -17.19
C VAL A 274 -7.64 -12.83 -18.48
N LEU A 275 -7.16 -11.59 -18.38
CA LEU A 275 -6.81 -10.77 -19.55
C LEU A 275 -5.63 -11.34 -20.32
N GLY A 276 -4.61 -11.82 -19.64
CA GLY A 276 -3.44 -12.47 -20.26
C GLY A 276 -3.81 -13.70 -21.08
N GLU A 277 -4.85 -14.44 -20.69
CA GLU A 277 -5.32 -15.63 -21.41
C GLU A 277 -6.31 -15.33 -22.56
N SER A 278 -7.24 -14.43 -22.34
CA SER A 278 -8.39 -14.26 -23.26
C SER A 278 -8.47 -12.88 -23.92
N GLY A 279 -7.64 -11.93 -23.52
CA GLY A 279 -7.80 -10.54 -23.90
C GLY A 279 -9.06 -9.91 -23.32
N GLY A 280 -9.40 -8.70 -23.74
CA GLY A 280 -10.64 -8.04 -23.36
C GLY A 280 -10.47 -6.84 -22.44
N SER A 281 -11.51 -6.50 -21.68
CA SER A 281 -11.53 -5.34 -20.79
C SER A 281 -11.37 -5.78 -19.34
N LEU A 282 -10.41 -5.17 -18.62
CA LEU A 282 -10.20 -5.36 -17.20
C LEU A 282 -11.49 -5.06 -16.40
N GLN A 283 -12.15 -3.96 -16.74
CA GLN A 283 -13.41 -3.57 -16.12
C GLN A 283 -14.47 -4.68 -16.26
N LEU A 284 -14.64 -5.26 -17.44
CA LEU A 284 -15.61 -6.33 -17.66
C LEU A 284 -15.25 -7.59 -16.87
N ALA A 285 -13.97 -7.94 -16.78
CA ALA A 285 -13.52 -9.09 -16.00
C ALA A 285 -13.82 -8.88 -14.50
N VAL A 286 -13.56 -7.68 -13.98
CA VAL A 286 -13.87 -7.29 -12.60
C VAL A 286 -15.38 -7.31 -12.34
N MET A 287 -16.17 -6.66 -13.21
CA MET A 287 -17.63 -6.56 -13.06
C MET A 287 -18.32 -7.91 -13.06
N ASN A 288 -17.79 -8.88 -13.83
CA ASN A 288 -18.31 -10.24 -13.92
C ASN A 288 -17.73 -11.18 -12.85
N ALA A 289 -16.76 -10.72 -12.05
CA ALA A 289 -16.03 -11.50 -11.06
C ALA A 289 -15.52 -12.86 -11.62
N GLN A 290 -15.04 -12.86 -12.87
CA GLN A 290 -14.54 -14.07 -13.52
C GLN A 290 -13.15 -14.42 -12.97
N VAL A 291 -13.11 -15.34 -12.03
CA VAL A 291 -11.86 -15.87 -11.47
C VAL A 291 -11.51 -17.17 -12.18
N LYS A 292 -10.27 -17.22 -12.73
CA LYS A 292 -9.69 -18.45 -13.27
C LYS A 292 -8.46 -18.81 -12.46
N TRP A 293 -8.18 -20.10 -12.38
CA TRP A 293 -7.04 -20.63 -11.64
C TRP A 293 -5.98 -21.13 -12.61
N PRO A 294 -4.70 -20.77 -12.43
CA PRO A 294 -3.62 -21.31 -13.24
C PRO A 294 -3.55 -22.83 -13.11
N SER A 295 -3.51 -23.53 -14.25
CA SER A 295 -3.37 -24.97 -14.32
C SER A 295 -1.88 -25.37 -14.25
N GLY A 296 -1.58 -26.52 -13.63
CA GLY A 296 -0.24 -27.12 -13.64
C GLY A 296 0.76 -26.48 -12.69
N LEU A 297 0.35 -25.63 -11.77
CA LEU A 297 1.21 -25.11 -10.70
C LEU A 297 1.54 -26.20 -9.66
N ASN A 298 2.79 -26.27 -9.27
CA ASN A 298 3.25 -27.13 -8.19
C ASN A 298 3.99 -26.28 -7.13
N PRO A 299 3.53 -26.22 -5.87
CA PRO A 299 2.39 -26.97 -5.32
C PRO A 299 1.06 -26.30 -5.67
N PRO A 300 0.03 -27.08 -6.02
CA PRO A 300 -1.31 -26.54 -6.12
C PRO A 300 -1.80 -26.15 -4.73
N TYR A 301 -2.38 -24.95 -4.63
CA TYR A 301 -3.01 -24.53 -3.38
C TYR A 301 -4.30 -25.32 -3.15
N PRO A 302 -4.68 -25.59 -1.89
CA PRO A 302 -5.86 -26.37 -1.60
C PRO A 302 -7.14 -25.61 -2.00
N GLU A 303 -8.17 -26.36 -2.39
CA GLU A 303 -9.48 -25.83 -2.80
C GLU A 303 -10.08 -24.88 -1.76
N SER A 304 -9.82 -25.08 -0.48
CA SER A 304 -10.28 -24.18 0.58
C SER A 304 -9.71 -22.76 0.48
N LEU A 305 -8.50 -22.56 -0.11
CA LEU A 305 -7.97 -21.24 -0.39
C LEU A 305 -8.67 -20.62 -1.61
N HIS A 306 -8.97 -21.41 -2.64
CA HIS A 306 -9.72 -20.94 -3.82
C HIS A 306 -11.12 -20.46 -3.40
N GLN A 307 -11.83 -21.26 -2.60
CA GLN A 307 -13.14 -20.88 -2.07
C GLN A 307 -13.07 -19.63 -1.18
N PHE A 308 -11.99 -19.47 -0.43
CA PHE A 308 -11.76 -18.30 0.41
C PHE A 308 -11.58 -17.02 -0.44
N VAL A 309 -10.83 -17.08 -1.54
CA VAL A 309 -10.72 -15.97 -2.50
C VAL A 309 -12.10 -15.63 -3.08
N VAL A 310 -12.84 -16.63 -3.58
CA VAL A 310 -14.16 -16.43 -4.20
C VAL A 310 -15.17 -15.84 -3.22
N TRP A 311 -15.10 -16.21 -1.94
CA TRP A 311 -15.98 -15.67 -0.90
C TRP A 311 -15.79 -14.14 -0.73
N MET A 312 -14.56 -13.64 -0.85
CA MET A 312 -14.29 -12.20 -0.82
C MET A 312 -14.60 -11.49 -2.14
N LEU A 313 -14.49 -12.17 -3.27
CA LEU A 313 -14.69 -11.63 -4.62
C LEU A 313 -16.17 -11.75 -5.08
N GLN A 314 -17.10 -11.35 -4.20
CA GLN A 314 -18.52 -11.24 -4.57
C GLN A 314 -18.77 -9.87 -5.22
N PRO A 315 -19.37 -9.83 -6.45
CA PRO A 315 -19.68 -8.55 -7.12
C PRO A 315 -20.53 -7.61 -6.26
N GLN A 316 -21.51 -8.18 -5.57
CA GLN A 316 -22.37 -7.43 -4.65
C GLN A 316 -21.66 -7.21 -3.31
N PRO A 317 -21.39 -5.95 -2.87
CA PRO A 317 -20.69 -5.69 -1.61
C PRO A 317 -21.35 -6.34 -0.40
N ALA A 318 -22.68 -6.34 -0.34
CA ALA A 318 -23.44 -6.93 0.77
C ALA A 318 -23.25 -8.47 0.91
N ALA A 319 -22.82 -9.15 -0.15
CA ALA A 319 -22.55 -10.60 -0.13
C ALA A 319 -21.11 -10.91 0.33
N ARG A 320 -20.23 -9.92 0.40
CA ARG A 320 -18.86 -10.09 0.91
C ARG A 320 -18.87 -10.23 2.42
N PRO A 321 -17.96 -11.05 2.99
CA PRO A 321 -17.79 -11.13 4.43
C PRO A 321 -17.28 -9.78 4.99
N ASN A 322 -17.46 -9.56 6.29
CA ASN A 322 -16.74 -8.50 6.99
C ASN A 322 -15.33 -8.97 7.40
N ILE A 323 -14.50 -8.04 7.85
CA ILE A 323 -13.10 -8.36 8.18
C ILE A 323 -12.98 -9.32 9.37
N ASP A 324 -13.93 -9.31 10.32
CA ASP A 324 -13.92 -10.23 11.46
C ASP A 324 -14.20 -11.67 11.03
N ASP A 325 -15.16 -11.88 10.10
CA ASP A 325 -15.45 -13.18 9.54
C ASP A 325 -14.25 -13.76 8.79
N ILE A 326 -13.53 -12.89 8.03
CA ILE A 326 -12.29 -13.25 7.32
C ILE A 326 -11.22 -13.70 8.31
N ILE A 327 -11.02 -12.96 9.40
CA ILE A 327 -10.03 -13.28 10.42
C ILE A 327 -10.34 -14.62 11.08
N ILE A 328 -11.59 -14.86 11.45
CA ILE A 328 -12.02 -16.14 12.02
C ILE A 328 -11.76 -17.28 11.03
N HIS A 329 -12.01 -17.04 9.75
CA HIS A 329 -11.82 -18.07 8.72
C HIS A 329 -10.35 -18.38 8.47
N VAL A 330 -9.50 -17.36 8.34
CA VAL A 330 -8.06 -17.56 8.12
C VAL A 330 -7.40 -18.23 9.33
N ASP A 331 -7.81 -17.91 10.57
CA ASP A 331 -7.31 -18.56 11.78
C ASP A 331 -7.66 -20.06 11.82
N LYS A 332 -8.86 -20.45 11.36
CA LYS A 332 -9.25 -21.87 11.16
C LYS A 332 -8.38 -22.55 10.10
N LEU A 333 -8.07 -21.87 8.99
CA LEU A 333 -7.21 -22.43 7.95
C LEU A 333 -5.76 -22.56 8.45
N ILE A 334 -5.24 -21.59 9.19
CA ILE A 334 -3.92 -21.69 9.82
C ILE A 334 -3.86 -22.93 10.72
N THR A 335 -4.85 -23.11 11.59
CA THR A 335 -4.93 -24.31 12.47
C THR A 335 -4.97 -25.60 11.67
N LYS A 336 -5.69 -25.63 10.54
CA LYS A 336 -5.81 -26.81 9.67
C LYS A 336 -4.51 -27.18 8.95
N TYR A 337 -3.71 -26.16 8.53
CA TYR A 337 -2.51 -26.35 7.72
C TYR A 337 -1.21 -26.17 8.48
N SER A 338 -1.26 -25.85 9.77
CA SER A 338 -0.09 -25.93 10.65
C SER A 338 0.34 -27.38 10.86
N PRO A 339 1.65 -27.65 10.88
CA PRO A 339 2.18 -29.00 11.05
C PRO A 339 1.85 -29.61 12.43
#